data_217385409d2138343e3efe8ac43af44b
#
_entry.id   217385409d2138343e3efe8ac43af44b
#
_cell.length_a   1.000
_cell.length_b   1.000
_cell.length_c   1.000
_cell.angle_alpha   90.00
_cell.angle_beta   90.00
_cell.angle_gamma   90.00
#
_symmetry.space_group_name_H-M   'P 1'
#
loop_
_entity.id
_entity.type
_entity.pdbx_description
1 polymer ?
#
loop_
_entity_poly.entity_id
_entity_poly.type
_entity_poly.pdbx_seq_one_letter_code
_entity_poly.pdbx_strand_id
1 'polypeptide(L)'
;SKAEEIASETGAYNATAELNPLNVEALKTISFEIHEQIGVPDWIIAPAGSGGTIYALWKGFKELEMLGKLESTPRLVAVQADGCKPIVNAYVRGYWKPLRADRVRTSISALRVASPMYGVEALNALRESGGAAVAVSDKEIFESGKELARLEGVFAEPASSATIACLRHLVRDGVVDKGEEVVCILTGSGLKTTDIIKALKVKRVRGYASLPTKGAILR
;
A
#
# COMPACT_ATOMS: atom_id res chain seq x y z
N SER A 1 -16.10 14.73 2.72
CA SER A 1 -14.81 15.06 3.39
C SER A 1 -14.63 16.57 3.44
N LYS A 2 -13.71 17.06 4.27
CA LYS A 2 -13.42 18.50 4.32
C LYS A 2 -12.90 19.04 2.98
N ALA A 3 -12.22 18.22 2.20
CA ALA A 3 -11.77 18.58 0.86
C ALA A 3 -12.93 18.74 -0.13
N GLU A 4 -13.98 17.92 -0.03
CA GLU A 4 -15.21 18.09 -0.83
C GLU A 4 -15.95 19.38 -0.48
N GLU A 5 -16.07 19.65 0.81
CA GLU A 5 -16.71 20.88 1.31
C GLU A 5 -15.98 22.13 0.77
N ILE A 6 -14.66 22.19 0.92
CA ILE A 6 -13.84 23.29 0.39
C ILE A 6 -13.96 23.39 -1.12
N ALA A 7 -13.88 22.28 -1.85
CA ALA A 7 -14.01 22.29 -3.31
C ALA A 7 -15.39 22.81 -3.75
N SER A 8 -16.45 22.39 -3.05
CA SER A 8 -17.82 22.86 -3.32
C SER A 8 -18.01 24.35 -3.03
N GLU A 9 -17.41 24.87 -1.95
CA GLU A 9 -17.53 26.28 -1.55
C GLU A 9 -16.69 27.22 -2.41
N THR A 10 -15.52 26.77 -2.85
CA THR A 10 -14.53 27.63 -3.53
C THR A 10 -14.46 27.43 -5.05
N GLY A 11 -15.09 26.38 -5.60
CA GLY A 11 -14.91 25.96 -6.99
C GLY A 11 -13.54 25.37 -7.28
N ALA A 12 -12.72 25.08 -6.25
CA ALA A 12 -11.39 24.47 -6.41
C ALA A 12 -11.50 23.04 -6.91
N TYR A 13 -10.56 22.64 -7.78
CA TYR A 13 -10.50 21.25 -8.24
C TYR A 13 -10.12 20.31 -7.10
N ASN A 14 -10.93 19.28 -6.87
CA ASN A 14 -10.65 18.27 -5.85
C ASN A 14 -9.65 17.22 -6.38
N ALA A 15 -8.40 17.36 -6.01
CA ALA A 15 -7.31 16.46 -6.40
C ALA A 15 -7.05 15.33 -5.38
N THR A 16 -7.98 15.08 -4.44
CA THR A 16 -7.82 13.97 -3.50
C THR A 16 -7.87 12.63 -4.22
N ALA A 17 -6.99 11.71 -3.83
CA ALA A 17 -6.82 10.42 -4.50
C ALA A 17 -8.12 9.60 -4.58
N GLU A 18 -9.01 9.75 -3.61
CA GLU A 18 -10.24 8.97 -3.51
C GLU A 18 -11.36 9.48 -4.43
N LEU A 19 -11.39 10.78 -4.72
CA LEU A 19 -12.46 11.43 -5.49
C LEU A 19 -12.05 11.81 -6.91
N ASN A 20 -10.78 11.63 -7.24
CA ASN A 20 -10.24 11.95 -8.55
C ASN A 20 -10.01 10.65 -9.37
N PRO A 21 -10.83 10.40 -10.41
CA PRO A 21 -10.68 9.21 -11.24
C PRO A 21 -9.33 9.13 -11.96
N LEU A 22 -8.70 10.28 -12.23
CA LEU A 22 -7.35 10.32 -12.82
C LEU A 22 -6.29 9.68 -11.92
N ASN A 23 -6.55 9.57 -10.61
CA ASN A 23 -5.63 8.88 -9.71
C ASN A 23 -5.51 7.39 -10.03
N VAL A 24 -6.60 6.73 -10.39
CA VAL A 24 -6.57 5.31 -10.81
C VAL A 24 -5.82 5.17 -12.13
N GLU A 25 -6.07 6.09 -13.08
CA GLU A 25 -5.37 6.09 -14.37
C GLU A 25 -3.86 6.33 -14.22
N ALA A 26 -3.46 7.17 -13.27
CA ALA A 26 -2.05 7.38 -12.95
C ALA A 26 -1.45 6.15 -12.24
N LEU A 27 -2.12 5.58 -11.25
CA LEU A 27 -1.62 4.43 -10.50
C LEU A 27 -1.52 3.15 -11.32
N LYS A 28 -2.35 2.96 -12.36
CA LYS A 28 -2.29 1.77 -13.21
C LYS A 28 -0.96 1.63 -13.97
N THR A 29 -0.22 2.73 -14.16
CA THR A 29 1.10 2.70 -14.81
C THR A 29 2.12 1.85 -14.03
N ILE A 30 1.91 1.62 -12.73
CA ILE A 30 2.71 0.69 -11.93
C ILE A 30 2.69 -0.70 -12.58
N SER A 31 1.54 -1.16 -13.08
CA SER A 31 1.42 -2.46 -13.76
C SER A 31 2.22 -2.49 -15.07
N PHE A 32 2.26 -1.38 -15.79
CA PHE A 32 3.02 -1.28 -17.04
C PHE A 32 4.52 -1.33 -16.76
N GLU A 33 4.97 -0.62 -15.73
CA GLU A 33 6.38 -0.62 -15.31
C GLU A 33 6.83 -1.98 -14.77
N ILE A 34 5.98 -2.67 -13.99
CA ILE A 34 6.26 -4.04 -13.53
C ILE A 34 6.41 -4.96 -14.74
N HIS A 35 5.44 -4.93 -15.67
CA HIS A 35 5.48 -5.75 -16.86
C HIS A 35 6.71 -5.48 -17.73
N GLU A 36 7.10 -4.22 -17.89
CA GLU A 36 8.28 -3.83 -18.67
C GLU A 36 9.59 -4.32 -18.02
N GLN A 37 9.68 -4.30 -16.69
CA GLN A 37 10.89 -4.63 -15.95
C GLN A 37 11.09 -6.12 -15.73
N ILE A 38 10.03 -6.85 -15.41
CA ILE A 38 10.10 -8.26 -14.97
C ILE A 38 9.05 -9.18 -15.61
N GLY A 39 8.16 -8.66 -16.45
CA GLY A 39 7.05 -9.44 -17.02
C GLY A 39 5.85 -9.52 -16.07
N VAL A 40 5.27 -10.72 -15.94
CA VAL A 40 4.10 -10.97 -15.10
C VAL A 40 4.53 -11.82 -13.89
N PRO A 41 4.64 -11.23 -12.68
CA PRO A 41 4.94 -12.00 -11.48
C PRO A 41 3.75 -12.88 -11.08
N ASP A 42 3.98 -13.91 -10.28
CA ASP A 42 2.91 -14.76 -9.76
C ASP A 42 1.96 -14.00 -8.83
N TRP A 43 2.53 -13.12 -7.99
CA TRP A 43 1.79 -12.38 -6.98
C TRP A 43 2.22 -10.92 -6.90
N ILE A 44 1.24 -10.04 -6.67
CA ILE A 44 1.51 -8.64 -6.29
C ILE A 44 0.78 -8.33 -4.98
N ILE A 45 1.54 -7.92 -3.97
CA ILE A 45 1.02 -7.54 -2.66
C ILE A 45 1.02 -6.01 -2.55
N ALA A 46 -0.14 -5.40 -2.30
CA ALA A 46 -0.24 -3.97 -2.13
C ALA A 46 -1.04 -3.58 -0.87
N PRO A 47 -0.65 -2.48 -0.19
CA PRO A 47 -1.41 -1.98 0.94
C PRO A 47 -2.75 -1.41 0.48
N ALA A 48 -3.81 -1.71 1.22
CA ALA A 48 -5.17 -1.31 0.87
C ALA A 48 -5.80 -0.42 1.95
N GLY A 49 -5.75 0.89 1.76
CA GLY A 49 -6.58 1.84 2.48
C GLY A 49 -7.99 1.89 1.86
N SER A 50 -8.17 2.74 0.87
CA SER A 50 -9.41 2.88 0.09
C SER A 50 -9.63 1.78 -0.95
N GLY A 51 -8.61 1.00 -1.30
CA GLY A 51 -8.66 -0.04 -2.33
C GLY A 51 -8.21 0.42 -3.72
N GLY A 52 -7.97 1.72 -3.92
CA GLY A 52 -7.64 2.29 -5.23
C GLY A 52 -6.39 1.70 -5.87
N THR A 53 -5.33 1.42 -5.09
CA THR A 53 -4.10 0.81 -5.61
C THR A 53 -4.34 -0.61 -6.15
N ILE A 54 -5.13 -1.43 -5.43
CA ILE A 54 -5.49 -2.79 -5.87
C ILE A 54 -6.27 -2.72 -7.18
N TYR A 55 -7.27 -1.84 -7.24
CA TYR A 55 -8.06 -1.65 -8.45
C TYR A 55 -7.21 -1.15 -9.63
N ALA A 56 -6.32 -0.19 -9.39
CA ALA A 56 -5.45 0.35 -10.43
C ALA A 56 -4.47 -0.70 -10.99
N LEU A 57 -3.87 -1.51 -10.12
CA LEU A 57 -3.00 -2.63 -10.52
C LEU A 57 -3.76 -3.63 -11.40
N TRP A 58 -4.94 -4.06 -10.94
CA TRP A 58 -5.80 -4.95 -11.73
C TRP A 58 -6.13 -4.35 -13.10
N LYS A 59 -6.58 -3.09 -13.11
CA LYS A 59 -6.95 -2.37 -14.34
C LYS A 59 -5.79 -2.31 -15.33
N GLY A 60 -4.58 -1.98 -14.87
CA GLY A 60 -3.40 -1.90 -15.74
C GLY A 60 -3.02 -3.25 -16.36
N PHE A 61 -3.02 -4.33 -15.58
CA PHE A 61 -2.78 -5.67 -16.11
C PHE A 61 -3.89 -6.14 -17.06
N LYS A 62 -5.16 -5.82 -16.80
CA LYS A 62 -6.27 -6.12 -17.71
C LYS A 62 -6.15 -5.37 -19.02
N GLU A 63 -5.69 -4.13 -19.02
CA GLU A 63 -5.43 -3.37 -20.25
C GLU A 63 -4.30 -4.00 -21.07
N LEU A 64 -3.22 -4.45 -20.43
CA LEU A 64 -2.13 -5.16 -21.11
C LEU A 64 -2.61 -6.49 -21.71
N GLU A 65 -3.44 -7.25 -20.98
CA GLU A 65 -4.06 -8.48 -21.46
C GLU A 65 -4.95 -8.22 -22.70
N MET A 66 -5.82 -7.20 -22.62
CA MET A 66 -6.68 -6.78 -23.73
C MET A 66 -5.90 -6.34 -24.98
N LEU A 67 -4.70 -5.79 -24.79
CA LEU A 67 -3.79 -5.42 -25.87
C LEU A 67 -2.96 -6.60 -26.40
N GLY A 68 -3.19 -7.81 -25.89
CA GLY A 68 -2.44 -9.01 -26.26
C GLY A 68 -0.96 -8.98 -25.88
N LYS A 69 -0.60 -8.20 -24.85
CA LYS A 69 0.78 -8.07 -24.36
C LYS A 69 1.15 -9.16 -23.34
N LEU A 70 0.15 -9.79 -22.74
CA LEU A 70 0.32 -10.90 -21.79
C LEU A 70 -0.84 -11.89 -21.90
N GLU A 71 -0.58 -13.15 -21.51
CA GLU A 71 -1.56 -14.23 -21.56
C GLU A 71 -2.35 -14.40 -20.25
N SER A 72 -1.81 -13.90 -19.14
CA SER A 72 -2.42 -13.99 -17.83
C SER A 72 -2.06 -12.78 -16.97
N THR A 73 -2.84 -12.53 -15.94
CA THR A 73 -2.62 -11.44 -14.98
C THR A 73 -2.12 -12.00 -13.64
N PRO A 74 -1.32 -11.24 -12.87
CA PRO A 74 -0.85 -11.69 -11.57
C PRO A 74 -1.99 -11.81 -10.55
N ARG A 75 -1.82 -12.68 -9.57
CA ARG A 75 -2.71 -12.75 -8.39
C ARG A 75 -2.45 -11.56 -7.48
N LEU A 76 -3.50 -10.83 -7.13
CA LEU A 76 -3.40 -9.61 -6.32
C LEU A 76 -3.70 -9.91 -4.85
N VAL A 77 -2.92 -9.32 -3.96
CA VAL A 77 -3.15 -9.42 -2.52
C VAL A 77 -3.32 -8.04 -1.92
N ALA A 78 -4.48 -7.83 -1.28
CA ALA A 78 -4.72 -6.63 -0.48
C ALA A 78 -4.30 -6.87 0.97
N VAL A 79 -3.41 -6.04 1.50
CA VAL A 79 -3.08 -6.07 2.92
C VAL A 79 -3.67 -4.88 3.66
N GLN A 80 -4.32 -5.15 4.79
CA GLN A 80 -4.86 -4.14 5.70
C GLN A 80 -4.30 -4.31 7.11
N ALA A 81 -4.34 -3.24 7.91
CA ALA A 81 -4.05 -3.34 9.34
C ALA A 81 -5.19 -4.07 10.07
N ASP A 82 -4.87 -4.98 10.99
CA ASP A 82 -5.87 -5.76 11.74
C ASP A 82 -6.87 -4.88 12.47
N GLY A 83 -6.44 -3.71 12.96
CA GLY A 83 -7.30 -2.73 13.60
C GLY A 83 -8.22 -1.93 12.66
N CYS A 84 -8.11 -2.09 11.32
CA CYS A 84 -8.98 -1.46 10.32
C CYS A 84 -8.93 -2.26 9.01
N LYS A 85 -9.81 -3.26 8.85
CA LYS A 85 -9.75 -4.24 7.76
C LYS A 85 -11.09 -4.50 7.05
N PRO A 86 -11.80 -3.45 6.59
CA PRO A 86 -13.12 -3.63 5.98
C PRO A 86 -13.10 -4.46 4.69
N ILE A 87 -12.05 -4.32 3.85
CA ILE A 87 -11.90 -5.10 2.61
C ILE A 87 -11.63 -6.57 2.95
N VAL A 88 -10.70 -6.86 3.87
CA VAL A 88 -10.41 -8.23 4.32
C VAL A 88 -11.65 -8.89 4.90
N ASN A 89 -12.40 -8.19 5.76
CA ASN A 89 -13.63 -8.72 6.34
C ASN A 89 -14.67 -9.08 5.28
N ALA A 90 -14.82 -8.25 4.25
CA ALA A 90 -15.76 -8.50 3.16
C ALA A 90 -15.29 -9.66 2.26
N TYR A 91 -14.00 -9.72 1.96
CA TYR A 91 -13.41 -10.78 1.14
C TYR A 91 -13.62 -12.16 1.78
N VAL A 92 -13.23 -12.31 3.06
CA VAL A 92 -13.34 -13.58 3.81
C VAL A 92 -14.79 -14.02 3.99
N ARG A 93 -15.72 -13.07 4.15
CA ARG A 93 -17.17 -13.39 4.29
C ARG A 93 -17.89 -13.55 2.97
N GLY A 94 -17.23 -13.39 1.84
CA GLY A 94 -17.86 -13.46 0.52
C GLY A 94 -18.78 -12.27 0.19
N TYR A 95 -18.70 -11.17 0.93
CA TYR A 95 -19.53 -9.99 0.69
C TYR A 95 -19.08 -9.27 -0.58
N TRP A 96 -20.03 -8.77 -1.36
CA TRP A 96 -19.77 -8.05 -2.60
C TRP A 96 -19.24 -6.62 -2.38
N LYS A 97 -19.47 -6.04 -1.20
CA LYS A 97 -18.92 -4.73 -0.80
C LYS A 97 -18.48 -4.73 0.65
N PRO A 98 -17.47 -3.91 1.01
CA PRO A 98 -17.07 -3.75 2.39
C PRO A 98 -18.14 -3.02 3.20
N LEU A 99 -18.36 -3.49 4.42
CA LEU A 99 -19.07 -2.73 5.42
C LEU A 99 -18.12 -1.76 6.09
N ARG A 100 -18.63 -0.60 6.48
CA ARG A 100 -17.85 0.38 7.25
C ARG A 100 -17.30 -0.28 8.52
N ALA A 101 -16.04 -0.02 8.84
CA ALA A 101 -15.47 -0.44 10.10
C ALA A 101 -16.04 0.39 11.27
N ASP A 102 -16.65 -0.28 12.24
CA ASP A 102 -17.25 0.38 13.42
C ASP A 102 -16.21 1.04 14.32
N ARG A 103 -15.03 0.42 14.40
CA ARG A 103 -13.90 0.89 15.21
C ARG A 103 -12.60 0.81 14.43
N VAL A 104 -11.82 1.87 14.49
CA VAL A 104 -10.51 1.96 13.88
C VAL A 104 -9.45 2.00 14.98
N ARG A 105 -8.61 0.96 15.04
CA ARG A 105 -7.61 0.77 16.11
C ARG A 105 -6.21 0.51 15.56
N THR A 106 -5.83 1.20 14.49
CA THR A 106 -4.47 1.13 13.96
C THR A 106 -3.78 2.49 14.04
N SER A 107 -2.49 2.49 14.28
CA SER A 107 -1.62 3.68 14.23
C SER A 107 -1.15 4.00 12.81
N ILE A 108 -1.35 3.09 11.85
CA ILE A 108 -0.89 3.25 10.47
C ILE A 108 -1.86 4.15 9.71
N SER A 109 -1.51 5.43 9.59
CA SER A 109 -2.41 6.48 9.08
C SER A 109 -2.97 6.16 7.69
N ALA A 110 -2.15 5.69 6.75
CA ALA A 110 -2.57 5.36 5.38
C ALA A 110 -3.51 4.13 5.30
N LEU A 111 -3.57 3.29 6.36
CA LEU A 111 -4.48 2.14 6.46
C LEU A 111 -5.70 2.42 7.34
N ARG A 112 -5.87 3.63 7.87
CA ARG A 112 -7.00 4.04 8.71
C ARG A 112 -8.22 4.44 7.91
N VAL A 113 -8.67 3.61 6.99
CA VAL A 113 -9.80 3.90 6.10
C VAL A 113 -11.00 3.03 6.49
N ALA A 114 -11.93 3.60 7.27
CA ALA A 114 -13.11 2.89 7.75
C ALA A 114 -14.12 2.55 6.64
N SER A 115 -14.22 3.39 5.62
CA SER A 115 -15.12 3.24 4.46
C SER A 115 -14.29 3.32 3.17
N PRO A 116 -13.79 2.21 2.65
CA PRO A 116 -12.98 2.21 1.43
C PRO A 116 -13.83 2.58 0.20
N MET A 117 -13.48 3.66 -0.49
CA MET A 117 -14.21 4.16 -1.66
C MET A 117 -14.15 3.20 -2.84
N TYR A 118 -12.99 2.62 -3.10
CA TYR A 118 -12.76 1.61 -4.15
C TYR A 118 -12.86 0.18 -3.62
N GLY A 119 -13.66 -0.01 -2.56
CA GLY A 119 -13.73 -1.30 -1.88
C GLY A 119 -14.42 -2.38 -2.71
N VAL A 120 -15.41 -2.02 -3.51
CA VAL A 120 -16.12 -2.94 -4.42
C VAL A 120 -15.18 -3.35 -5.56
N GLU A 121 -14.53 -2.37 -6.18
CA GLU A 121 -13.58 -2.58 -7.27
C GLU A 121 -12.39 -3.42 -6.82
N ALA A 122 -11.86 -3.15 -5.63
CA ALA A 122 -10.79 -3.95 -5.04
C ALA A 122 -11.22 -5.40 -4.78
N LEU A 123 -12.43 -5.64 -4.24
CA LEU A 123 -12.95 -6.99 -4.03
C LEU A 123 -13.12 -7.76 -5.34
N ASN A 124 -13.61 -7.09 -6.39
CA ASN A 124 -13.73 -7.69 -7.71
C ASN A 124 -12.35 -8.04 -8.29
N ALA A 125 -11.40 -7.11 -8.20
CA ALA A 125 -10.03 -7.32 -8.66
C ALA A 125 -9.36 -8.52 -7.95
N LEU A 126 -9.51 -8.63 -6.62
CA LEU A 126 -8.98 -9.76 -5.86
C LEU A 126 -9.59 -11.10 -6.27
N ARG A 127 -10.90 -11.15 -6.49
CA ARG A 127 -11.58 -12.39 -6.89
C ARG A 127 -11.24 -12.79 -8.31
N GLU A 128 -11.27 -11.85 -9.24
CA GLU A 128 -10.98 -12.11 -10.64
C GLU A 128 -9.52 -12.55 -10.85
N SER A 129 -8.59 -11.97 -10.12
CA SER A 129 -7.17 -12.38 -10.17
C SER A 129 -6.86 -13.68 -9.44
N GLY A 130 -7.83 -14.32 -8.77
CA GLY A 130 -7.57 -15.46 -7.90
C GLY A 130 -6.67 -15.12 -6.69
N GLY A 131 -6.72 -13.87 -6.27
CA GLY A 131 -5.87 -13.31 -5.23
C GLY A 131 -6.34 -13.55 -3.81
N ALA A 132 -5.90 -12.72 -2.87
CA ALA A 132 -6.21 -12.84 -1.45
C ALA A 132 -6.37 -11.48 -0.76
N ALA A 133 -6.93 -11.51 0.46
CA ALA A 133 -6.98 -10.35 1.34
C ALA A 133 -6.50 -10.76 2.75
N VAL A 134 -5.47 -10.08 3.25
CA VAL A 134 -4.78 -10.44 4.50
C VAL A 134 -4.78 -9.26 5.47
N ALA A 135 -4.97 -9.55 6.75
CA ALA A 135 -4.80 -8.56 7.81
C ALA A 135 -3.51 -8.85 8.59
N VAL A 136 -2.77 -7.78 8.91
CA VAL A 136 -1.53 -7.85 9.70
C VAL A 136 -1.60 -6.87 10.86
N SER A 137 -1.01 -7.21 12.00
CA SER A 137 -1.00 -6.31 13.15
C SER A 137 -0.02 -5.15 12.97
N ASP A 138 -0.28 -4.03 13.65
CA ASP A 138 0.64 -2.88 13.67
C ASP A 138 2.05 -3.31 14.14
N LYS A 139 2.15 -4.26 15.07
CA LYS A 139 3.43 -4.79 15.55
C LYS A 139 4.22 -5.47 14.43
N GLU A 140 3.59 -6.37 13.69
CA GLU A 140 4.19 -7.06 12.54
C GLU A 140 4.63 -6.09 11.46
N ILE A 141 3.81 -5.06 11.19
CA ILE A 141 4.13 -3.99 10.24
C ILE A 141 5.42 -3.27 10.64
N PHE A 142 5.53 -2.83 11.91
CA PHE A 142 6.73 -2.13 12.38
C PHE A 142 7.97 -3.03 12.43
N GLU A 143 7.82 -4.29 12.80
CA GLU A 143 8.91 -5.26 12.78
C GLU A 143 9.41 -5.50 11.36
N SER A 144 8.51 -5.70 10.41
CA SER A 144 8.84 -5.87 8.99
C SER A 144 9.54 -4.66 8.39
N GLY A 145 9.11 -3.44 8.76
CA GLY A 145 9.78 -2.21 8.33
C GLY A 145 11.22 -2.08 8.85
N LYS A 146 11.47 -2.51 10.11
CA LYS A 146 12.84 -2.55 10.66
C LYS A 146 13.73 -3.56 9.95
N GLU A 147 13.19 -4.72 9.63
CA GLU A 147 13.94 -5.76 8.93
C GLU A 147 14.22 -5.34 7.49
N LEU A 148 13.25 -4.79 6.78
CA LEU A 148 13.43 -4.25 5.43
C LEU A 148 14.56 -3.21 5.40
N ALA A 149 14.56 -2.27 6.36
CA ALA A 149 15.62 -1.28 6.47
C ALA A 149 16.99 -1.90 6.80
N ARG A 150 17.03 -2.95 7.65
CA ARG A 150 18.27 -3.60 8.08
C ARG A 150 18.86 -4.51 7.00
N LEU A 151 18.02 -5.26 6.28
CA LEU A 151 18.46 -6.30 5.35
C LEU A 151 18.65 -5.74 3.93
N GLU A 152 17.76 -4.85 3.51
CA GLU A 152 17.73 -4.32 2.13
C GLU A 152 18.15 -2.84 2.03
N GLY A 153 18.36 -2.17 3.17
CA GLY A 153 18.67 -0.73 3.17
C GLY A 153 17.49 0.16 2.77
N VAL A 154 16.28 -0.38 2.68
CA VAL A 154 15.07 0.34 2.24
C VAL A 154 14.28 0.83 3.44
N PHE A 155 14.24 2.15 3.64
CA PHE A 155 13.44 2.78 4.70
C PHE A 155 12.05 3.15 4.14
N ALA A 156 11.13 2.20 4.26
CA ALA A 156 9.75 2.32 3.80
C ALA A 156 8.79 2.85 4.87
N GLU A 157 7.69 3.50 4.45
CA GLU A 157 6.60 3.88 5.35
C GLU A 157 5.88 2.63 5.92
N PRO A 158 5.14 2.73 7.06
CA PRO A 158 4.49 1.56 7.66
C PRO A 158 3.50 0.86 6.74
N ALA A 159 2.73 1.60 5.95
CA ALA A 159 1.79 0.98 5.00
C ALA A 159 2.52 0.09 3.99
N SER A 160 3.67 0.54 3.47
CA SER A 160 4.54 -0.27 2.61
C SER A 160 5.06 -1.51 3.32
N SER A 161 5.49 -1.37 4.58
CA SER A 161 6.02 -2.48 5.39
C SER A 161 4.96 -3.56 5.68
N ALA A 162 3.68 -3.22 5.57
CA ALA A 162 2.59 -4.19 5.69
C ALA A 162 2.65 -5.28 4.60
N THR A 163 3.18 -4.97 3.41
CA THR A 163 3.33 -5.95 2.32
C THR A 163 4.31 -7.05 2.69
N ILE A 164 5.40 -6.70 3.38
CA ILE A 164 6.41 -7.65 3.85
C ILE A 164 5.87 -8.52 4.98
N ALA A 165 5.10 -7.92 5.92
CA ALA A 165 4.40 -8.69 6.96
C ALA A 165 3.39 -9.67 6.33
N CYS A 166 2.66 -9.22 5.31
CA CYS A 166 1.70 -10.02 4.56
C CYS A 166 2.38 -11.20 3.85
N LEU A 167 3.48 -10.96 3.14
CA LEU A 167 4.25 -12.01 2.46
C LEU A 167 4.63 -13.14 3.41
N ARG A 168 5.06 -12.82 4.64
CA ARG A 168 5.37 -13.83 5.66
C ARG A 168 4.18 -14.70 6.03
N HIS A 169 2.99 -14.10 6.13
CA HIS A 169 1.76 -14.87 6.37
C HIS A 169 1.48 -15.80 5.20
N LEU A 170 1.54 -15.30 3.96
CA LEU A 170 1.26 -16.09 2.77
C LEU A 170 2.21 -17.27 2.60
N VAL A 171 3.51 -17.07 2.85
CA VAL A 171 4.52 -18.14 2.80
C VAL A 171 4.31 -19.15 3.93
N ARG A 172 4.09 -18.67 5.16
CA ARG A 172 3.85 -19.55 6.32
C ARG A 172 2.62 -20.41 6.13
N ASP A 173 1.56 -19.84 5.55
CA ASP A 173 0.26 -20.49 5.39
C ASP A 173 0.20 -21.33 4.08
N GLY A 174 1.30 -21.41 3.31
CA GLY A 174 1.41 -22.19 2.08
C GLY A 174 0.56 -21.67 0.92
N VAL A 175 0.27 -20.36 0.92
CA VAL A 175 -0.46 -19.68 -0.17
C VAL A 175 0.50 -19.28 -1.28
N VAL A 176 1.70 -18.86 -0.90
CA VAL A 176 2.82 -18.57 -1.80
C VAL A 176 3.83 -19.70 -1.70
N ASP A 177 4.08 -20.36 -2.82
CA ASP A 177 5.00 -21.47 -2.90
C ASP A 177 6.45 -21.02 -3.12
N LYS A 178 7.39 -21.94 -2.80
CA LYS A 178 8.80 -21.68 -3.06
C LYS A 178 9.06 -21.66 -4.57
N GLY A 179 9.62 -20.55 -5.05
CA GLY A 179 9.93 -20.34 -6.48
C GLY A 179 8.95 -19.46 -7.20
N GLU A 180 7.82 -19.10 -6.58
CA GLU A 180 6.93 -18.08 -7.12
C GLU A 180 7.53 -16.69 -6.99
N GLU A 181 7.34 -15.85 -7.99
CA GLU A 181 7.79 -14.47 -8.04
C GLU A 181 6.76 -13.54 -7.39
N VAL A 182 7.19 -12.78 -6.37
CA VAL A 182 6.31 -11.91 -5.60
C VAL A 182 6.79 -10.48 -5.63
N VAL A 183 5.93 -9.56 -6.07
CA VAL A 183 6.18 -8.12 -6.00
C VAL A 183 5.46 -7.51 -4.80
N CYS A 184 6.22 -6.88 -3.91
CA CYS A 184 5.70 -6.10 -2.78
C CYS A 184 5.72 -4.61 -3.12
N ILE A 185 4.57 -3.96 -3.22
CA ILE A 185 4.48 -2.54 -3.55
C ILE A 185 4.85 -1.67 -2.35
N LEU A 186 5.95 -0.92 -2.45
CA LEU A 186 6.38 0.04 -1.45
C LEU A 186 5.90 1.44 -1.85
N THR A 187 4.79 1.88 -1.28
CA THR A 187 4.04 3.07 -1.66
C THR A 187 4.67 4.40 -1.22
N GLY A 188 5.62 4.35 -0.29
CA GLY A 188 6.23 5.58 0.18
C GLY A 188 7.46 5.38 1.08
N SER A 189 8.23 6.45 1.20
CA SER A 189 9.40 6.51 2.08
C SER A 189 9.00 6.67 3.55
N GLY A 190 9.74 6.02 4.45
CA GLY A 190 9.62 6.19 5.90
C GLY A 190 9.91 7.61 6.38
N LEU A 191 10.61 8.43 5.58
CA LEU A 191 10.87 9.84 5.90
C LEU A 191 9.59 10.68 5.92
N LYS A 192 8.52 10.26 5.25
CA LYS A 192 7.20 10.92 5.30
C LYS A 192 6.49 10.72 6.63
N THR A 193 6.89 9.72 7.42
CA THR A 193 6.16 9.28 8.60
C THR A 193 7.06 9.36 9.83
N THR A 194 7.09 10.52 10.47
CA THR A 194 7.95 10.78 11.64
C THR A 194 7.64 9.89 12.85
N ASP A 195 6.46 9.27 12.90
CA ASP A 195 6.05 8.38 14.00
C ASP A 195 6.85 7.07 14.01
N ILE A 196 7.33 6.59 12.88
CA ILE A 196 8.26 5.45 12.80
C ILE A 196 9.56 5.77 13.56
N ILE A 197 10.09 6.97 13.42
CA ILE A 197 11.36 7.37 14.04
C ILE A 197 11.25 7.30 15.56
N LYS A 198 10.10 7.65 16.11
CA LYS A 198 9.81 7.52 17.54
C LYS A 198 9.76 6.06 17.99
N ALA A 199 9.13 5.19 17.17
CA ALA A 199 9.00 3.76 17.43
C ALA A 199 10.33 3.00 17.30
N LEU A 200 11.23 3.46 16.46
CA LEU A 200 12.54 2.84 16.22
C LEU A 200 13.53 2.99 17.37
N LYS A 201 13.21 3.78 18.43
CA LYS A 201 14.13 4.05 19.56
C LYS A 201 15.56 4.37 19.08
N VAL A 202 15.70 5.16 18.03
CA VAL A 202 16.99 5.56 17.50
C VAL A 202 17.75 6.23 18.63
N LYS A 203 18.91 5.68 19.04
CA LYS A 203 19.79 6.34 20.00
C LYS A 203 20.14 7.69 19.40
N ARG A 204 19.70 8.79 20.03
CA ARG A 204 20.17 10.12 19.67
C ARG A 204 21.69 10.11 19.85
N VAL A 205 22.43 10.17 18.78
CA VAL A 205 23.86 10.47 18.86
C VAL A 205 23.94 11.92 19.34
N ARG A 206 24.27 12.11 20.60
CA ARG A 206 24.67 13.41 21.12
C ARG A 206 26.05 13.70 20.51
N GLY A 207 26.08 14.60 19.62
CA GLY A 207 27.35 15.07 19.08
C GLY A 207 27.21 15.43 17.63
N TYR A 208 27.21 16.53 17.41
CA TYR A 208 27.99 17.65 16.98
C TYR A 208 27.16 18.91 17.30
N ALA A 209 27.24 19.33 18.53
CA ALA A 209 26.97 20.70 18.87
C ALA A 209 28.02 21.53 18.13
N SER A 210 27.54 22.55 17.43
CA SER A 210 28.31 23.59 16.78
C SER A 210 29.23 23.18 15.61
N LEU A 211 28.62 23.01 14.42
CA LEU A 211 29.24 23.66 13.27
C LEU A 211 29.17 25.18 13.52
N PRO A 212 30.30 25.93 13.52
CA PRO A 212 30.25 27.37 13.68
C PRO A 212 29.49 27.96 12.50
N THR A 213 28.30 28.50 12.76
CA THR A 213 27.60 29.38 11.83
C THR A 213 28.36 30.70 11.69
N LYS A 214 29.46 30.69 11.01
CA LYS A 214 30.12 31.91 10.49
C LYS A 214 30.77 31.60 9.17
N GLY A 215 30.19 32.10 8.11
CA GLY A 215 30.87 32.59 6.92
C GLY A 215 31.31 31.54 5.90
N ALA A 216 30.40 30.78 5.30
CA ALA A 216 30.61 30.29 3.94
C ALA A 216 29.69 31.09 2.99
N ILE A 217 30.14 32.28 2.65
CA ILE A 217 29.65 32.98 1.45
C ILE A 217 30.26 32.25 0.28
N LEU A 218 29.44 31.59 -0.50
CA LEU A 218 29.80 31.13 -1.83
C LEU A 218 30.27 32.33 -2.67
N ARG A 219 31.46 32.28 -3.13
CA ARG A 219 31.92 33.01 -4.31
C ARG A 219 31.92 32.10 -5.52
#